data_8aa406454398f14202090ab9d3237ba6
#
_entry.id   8aa406454398f14202090ab9d3237ba6
#
_cell.length_a   1.000
_cell.length_b   1.000
_cell.length_c   1.000
_cell.angle_alpha   90.00
_cell.angle_beta   90.00
_cell.angle_gamma   90.00
#
_symmetry.space_group_name_H-M   'P 1'
#
loop_
_entity.id
_entity.type
_entity.pdbx_description
1 polymer ?
#
loop_
_entity_poly.entity_id
_entity_poly.type
_entity_poly.pdbx_seq_one_letter_code
_entity_poly.pdbx_strand_id
1 'polypeptide(L)'
;MKVLVTGAKGFVGKNLCAQLNNIKDGKVKCYGNLTISEVYEYDIDSTPEDLDTWCRDCDFVFNLAGVNSLKDPKEFMEGNFGFATVLLNTLKKYKNYCPVMISSSIQATLAGRFGTSEYGKSKKAGEELMFQYGKETGAKVLVYRFPNLYGKWCRPNYNSAVATFCNNIANDLPITVNDPSVDMELLYIDDLVEEMICALKGEEHHCEFDGVETVFTSDGRYCAAPVTHHVKLGEIVELLHQFAEMPKTLMIPEIPAGSFAKRLYSTYLSYLPKDKVIFDFKMNVDQRGSFTELVHTLNCGQVSINISKPGITKGEHWHHTKWEQFIVVSGHGLIQLRNENDSNAEILEYEVSGERIQSVIMLPGYTHNIINLSDTQELVTVMYCNETFNPERPDTFFDKVIKE
;
A
#
# COMPACT_ATOMS: atom_id res chain seq x y z
N MET A 1 8.87 -27.20 -1.58
CA MET A 1 9.88 -26.55 -0.72
C MET A 1 9.29 -26.37 0.67
N LYS A 2 10.04 -26.69 1.71
CA LYS A 2 9.70 -26.47 3.13
C LYS A 2 10.53 -25.27 3.64
N VAL A 3 9.87 -24.24 4.11
CA VAL A 3 10.52 -22.98 4.49
C VAL A 3 10.42 -22.77 5.99
N LEU A 4 11.55 -22.61 6.67
CA LEU A 4 11.61 -22.25 8.10
C LEU A 4 11.74 -20.74 8.24
N VAL A 5 10.81 -20.12 8.96
CA VAL A 5 10.83 -18.70 9.30
C VAL A 5 10.96 -18.56 10.80
N THR A 6 12.07 -18.01 11.29
CA THR A 6 12.22 -17.68 12.72
C THR A 6 11.83 -16.23 12.96
N GLY A 7 11.29 -15.91 14.15
CA GLY A 7 10.66 -14.61 14.37
C GLY A 7 9.38 -14.42 13.55
N ALA A 8 8.65 -15.52 13.32
CA ALA A 8 7.47 -15.59 12.46
C ALA A 8 6.33 -14.65 12.89
N LYS A 9 6.21 -14.37 14.20
CA LYS A 9 5.20 -13.45 14.77
C LYS A 9 5.66 -11.99 14.82
N GLY A 10 6.90 -11.72 14.43
CA GLY A 10 7.44 -10.36 14.28
C GLY A 10 6.84 -9.63 13.07
N PHE A 11 7.17 -8.35 12.92
CA PHE A 11 6.65 -7.53 11.82
C PHE A 11 6.97 -8.12 10.43
N VAL A 12 8.23 -8.41 10.17
CA VAL A 12 8.67 -8.98 8.88
C VAL A 12 8.16 -10.42 8.74
N GLY A 13 8.29 -11.22 9.81
CA GLY A 13 7.86 -12.63 9.81
C GLY A 13 6.40 -12.81 9.47
N LYS A 14 5.49 -12.04 10.07
CA LYS A 14 4.04 -12.09 9.76
C LYS A 14 3.75 -11.83 8.28
N ASN A 15 4.38 -10.81 7.70
CA ASN A 15 4.17 -10.45 6.30
C ASN A 15 4.72 -11.55 5.37
N LEU A 16 5.91 -12.05 5.66
CA LEU A 16 6.51 -13.14 4.89
C LEU A 16 5.68 -14.43 5.00
N CYS A 17 5.33 -14.89 6.21
CA CYS A 17 4.52 -16.10 6.43
C CYS A 17 3.15 -15.99 5.72
N ALA A 18 2.51 -14.82 5.76
CA ALA A 18 1.27 -14.60 5.04
C ALA A 18 1.43 -14.83 3.52
N GLN A 19 2.51 -14.32 2.93
CA GLN A 19 2.77 -14.50 1.50
C GLN A 19 3.18 -15.93 1.16
N LEU A 20 4.03 -16.56 1.96
CA LEU A 20 4.41 -17.97 1.78
C LEU A 20 3.18 -18.90 1.84
N ASN A 21 2.26 -18.64 2.78
CA ASN A 21 1.01 -19.40 2.88
C ASN A 21 0.08 -19.12 1.68
N ASN A 22 0.03 -17.89 1.14
CA ASN A 22 -0.69 -17.60 -0.10
C ASN A 22 -0.15 -18.40 -1.30
N ILE A 23 1.18 -18.56 -1.39
CA ILE A 23 1.82 -19.39 -2.43
C ILE A 23 1.49 -20.85 -2.20
N LYS A 24 1.65 -21.37 -0.96
CA LYS A 24 1.32 -22.74 -0.56
C LYS A 24 -0.12 -23.12 -0.92
N ASP A 25 -1.07 -22.23 -0.63
CA ASP A 25 -2.50 -22.43 -0.90
C ASP A 25 -2.89 -22.21 -2.37
N GLY A 26 -1.94 -21.89 -3.26
CA GLY A 26 -2.20 -21.63 -4.68
C GLY A 26 -3.01 -20.36 -4.97
N LYS A 27 -3.08 -19.41 -4.01
CA LYS A 27 -3.78 -18.12 -4.17
C LYS A 27 -2.99 -17.13 -5.04
N VAL A 28 -1.69 -17.33 -5.18
CA VAL A 28 -0.78 -16.48 -5.96
C VAL A 28 -0.17 -17.30 -7.09
N LYS A 29 -0.18 -16.74 -8.32
CA LYS A 29 0.30 -17.43 -9.53
C LYS A 29 1.48 -16.73 -10.22
N CYS A 30 1.90 -15.55 -9.73
CA CYS A 30 2.92 -14.73 -10.39
C CYS A 30 4.37 -15.20 -10.18
N TYR A 31 4.61 -16.17 -9.29
CA TYR A 31 5.97 -16.64 -8.99
C TYR A 31 6.42 -17.88 -9.80
N GLY A 32 5.77 -18.13 -10.92
CA GLY A 32 6.14 -19.24 -11.83
C GLY A 32 5.98 -20.62 -11.17
N ASN A 33 7.06 -21.43 -11.20
CA ASN A 33 7.05 -22.78 -10.68
C ASN A 33 7.39 -22.91 -9.19
N LEU A 34 7.46 -21.78 -8.45
CA LEU A 34 7.73 -21.83 -7.01
C LEU A 34 6.56 -22.53 -6.30
N THR A 35 6.85 -23.64 -5.65
CA THR A 35 5.87 -24.40 -4.85
C THR A 35 6.37 -24.53 -3.43
N ILE A 36 5.52 -24.14 -2.49
CA ILE A 36 5.77 -24.28 -1.05
C ILE A 36 4.87 -25.36 -0.52
N SER A 37 5.44 -26.39 0.08
CA SER A 37 4.69 -27.50 0.69
C SER A 37 4.42 -27.26 2.16
N GLU A 38 5.40 -26.65 2.89
CA GLU A 38 5.28 -26.35 4.31
C GLU A 38 5.93 -25.00 4.65
N VAL A 39 5.32 -24.29 5.61
CA VAL A 39 5.87 -23.09 6.26
C VAL A 39 5.98 -23.38 7.74
N TYR A 40 7.22 -23.46 8.25
CA TYR A 40 7.53 -23.68 9.66
C TYR A 40 7.71 -22.33 10.35
N GLU A 41 6.78 -21.99 11.22
CA GLU A 41 6.71 -20.66 11.88
C GLU A 41 7.28 -20.76 13.31
N TYR A 42 8.60 -20.54 13.47
CA TYR A 42 9.27 -20.57 14.77
C TYR A 42 9.25 -19.19 15.43
N ASP A 43 8.81 -19.12 16.68
CA ASP A 43 8.82 -17.90 17.49
C ASP A 43 9.03 -18.22 18.98
N ILE A 44 8.93 -17.21 19.86
CA ILE A 44 9.22 -17.29 21.30
C ILE A 44 8.39 -18.35 22.06
N ASP A 45 7.25 -18.71 21.54
CA ASP A 45 6.36 -19.75 22.09
C ASP A 45 6.57 -21.14 21.46
N SER A 46 7.52 -21.29 20.53
CA SER A 46 7.93 -22.57 19.96
C SER A 46 8.91 -23.29 20.90
N THR A 47 8.96 -24.59 20.78
CA THR A 47 9.86 -25.42 21.62
C THR A 47 11.20 -25.68 20.93
N PRO A 48 12.26 -26.05 21.68
CA PRO A 48 13.52 -26.53 21.09
C PRO A 48 13.35 -27.77 20.21
N GLU A 49 12.38 -28.61 20.52
CA GLU A 49 12.01 -29.81 19.75
C GLU A 49 11.41 -29.44 18.39
N ASP A 50 10.64 -28.35 18.30
CA ASP A 50 10.14 -27.82 17.03
C ASP A 50 11.32 -27.37 16.14
N LEU A 51 12.29 -26.63 16.72
CA LEU A 51 13.49 -26.21 16.00
C LEU A 51 14.30 -27.39 15.49
N ASP A 52 14.52 -28.39 16.33
CA ASP A 52 15.21 -29.65 15.98
C ASP A 52 14.51 -30.37 14.82
N THR A 53 13.18 -30.45 14.88
CA THR A 53 12.37 -31.13 13.86
C THR A 53 12.43 -30.39 12.54
N TRP A 54 12.23 -29.07 12.56
CA TRP A 54 12.16 -28.27 11.34
C TRP A 54 13.53 -28.02 10.70
N CYS A 55 14.59 -27.87 11.48
CA CYS A 55 15.96 -27.80 10.97
C CYS A 55 16.43 -29.09 10.28
N ARG A 56 15.79 -30.22 10.56
CA ARG A 56 16.16 -31.51 9.96
C ARG A 56 15.81 -31.57 8.47
N ASP A 57 14.70 -30.95 8.05
CA ASP A 57 14.13 -31.17 6.72
C ASP A 57 13.68 -29.91 5.98
N CYS A 58 13.96 -28.71 6.51
CA CYS A 58 13.71 -27.48 5.77
C CYS A 58 14.65 -27.32 4.59
N ASP A 59 14.14 -26.73 3.52
CA ASP A 59 14.88 -26.47 2.26
C ASP A 59 15.45 -25.04 2.22
N PHE A 60 14.93 -24.14 3.07
CA PHE A 60 15.40 -22.74 3.20
C PHE A 60 15.07 -22.19 4.60
N VAL A 61 15.91 -21.32 5.12
CA VAL A 61 15.70 -20.67 6.42
C VAL A 61 15.71 -19.15 6.26
N PHE A 62 14.66 -18.48 6.73
CA PHE A 62 14.64 -17.05 6.99
C PHE A 62 14.84 -16.81 8.48
N ASN A 63 16.05 -16.40 8.88
CA ASN A 63 16.33 -16.05 10.26
C ASN A 63 15.98 -14.57 10.51
N LEU A 64 14.73 -14.32 10.92
CA LEU A 64 14.19 -13.00 11.23
C LEU A 64 14.09 -12.78 12.74
N ALA A 65 14.33 -13.81 13.56
CA ALA A 65 14.37 -13.69 15.01
C ALA A 65 15.49 -12.73 15.41
N GLY A 66 15.15 -11.79 16.27
CA GLY A 66 16.11 -10.82 16.77
C GLY A 66 15.43 -9.75 17.61
N VAL A 67 16.23 -9.06 18.41
CA VAL A 67 15.79 -8.01 19.32
C VAL A 67 16.32 -6.69 18.80
N ASN A 68 15.44 -5.68 18.69
CA ASN A 68 15.77 -4.37 18.12
C ASN A 68 15.42 -3.19 19.05
N SER A 69 14.84 -3.46 20.23
CA SER A 69 14.55 -2.46 21.24
C SER A 69 14.61 -3.09 22.64
N LEU A 70 15.64 -2.76 23.39
CA LEU A 70 15.86 -3.27 24.72
C LEU A 70 16.32 -2.15 25.67
N LYS A 71 16.10 -2.39 26.97
CA LYS A 71 16.58 -1.51 28.03
C LYS A 71 18.05 -1.75 28.38
N ASP A 72 18.53 -2.98 28.14
CA ASP A 72 19.93 -3.37 28.41
C ASP A 72 20.65 -3.73 27.10
N PRO A 73 21.78 -3.04 26.76
CA PRO A 73 22.59 -3.36 25.58
C PRO A 73 23.10 -4.80 25.50
N LYS A 74 23.27 -5.49 26.62
CA LYS A 74 23.73 -6.90 26.66
C LYS A 74 22.72 -7.86 26.06
N GLU A 75 21.45 -7.58 26.21
CA GLU A 75 20.36 -8.40 25.65
C GLU A 75 20.37 -8.40 24.12
N PHE A 76 20.94 -7.37 23.45
CA PHE A 76 21.14 -7.40 22.00
C PHE A 76 22.05 -8.52 21.54
N MET A 77 23.14 -8.79 22.27
CA MET A 77 24.05 -9.87 21.92
C MET A 77 23.42 -11.25 22.15
N GLU A 78 22.72 -11.45 23.25
CA GLU A 78 22.03 -12.71 23.54
C GLU A 78 20.89 -12.98 22.53
N GLY A 79 20.06 -11.98 22.24
CA GLY A 79 18.91 -12.12 21.34
C GLY A 79 19.28 -12.22 19.86
N ASN A 80 20.27 -11.47 19.39
CA ASN A 80 20.64 -11.47 17.97
C ASN A 80 21.72 -12.51 17.62
N PHE A 81 22.78 -12.58 18.39
CA PHE A 81 23.90 -13.50 18.16
C PHE A 81 23.65 -14.89 18.78
N GLY A 82 23.09 -14.95 20.01
CA GLY A 82 22.88 -16.21 20.73
C GLY A 82 21.91 -17.14 20.00
N PHE A 83 20.75 -16.65 19.61
CA PHE A 83 19.75 -17.47 18.87
C PHE A 83 20.27 -17.91 17.50
N ALA A 84 20.95 -17.02 16.75
CA ALA A 84 21.56 -17.39 15.47
C ALA A 84 22.56 -18.55 15.65
N THR A 85 23.35 -18.54 16.74
CA THR A 85 24.28 -19.63 17.07
C THR A 85 23.55 -20.96 17.32
N VAL A 86 22.43 -20.94 18.07
CA VAL A 86 21.60 -22.13 18.31
C VAL A 86 21.05 -22.69 17.00
N LEU A 87 20.46 -21.84 16.16
CA LEU A 87 19.92 -22.23 14.84
C LEU A 87 20.97 -22.91 13.96
N LEU A 88 22.13 -22.26 13.77
CA LEU A 88 23.20 -22.78 12.91
C LEU A 88 23.80 -24.07 13.44
N ASN A 89 23.95 -24.21 14.76
CA ASN A 89 24.39 -25.46 15.36
C ASN A 89 23.40 -26.60 15.22
N THR A 90 22.07 -26.29 15.25
CA THR A 90 21.02 -27.27 15.01
C THR A 90 21.03 -27.74 13.54
N LEU A 91 21.21 -26.84 12.58
CA LEU A 91 21.37 -27.21 11.16
C LEU A 91 22.63 -28.10 10.96
N LYS A 92 23.78 -27.75 11.56
CA LYS A 92 25.01 -28.58 11.54
C LYS A 92 24.77 -29.96 12.14
N LYS A 93 24.07 -30.05 13.26
CA LYS A 93 23.72 -31.32 13.94
C LYS A 93 23.03 -32.29 12.98
N TYR A 94 22.13 -31.79 12.16
CA TYR A 94 21.39 -32.60 11.18
C TYR A 94 22.04 -32.65 9.80
N LYS A 95 23.20 -32.02 9.62
CA LYS A 95 23.89 -31.90 8.31
C LYS A 95 22.98 -31.32 7.24
N ASN A 96 22.05 -30.46 7.64
CA ASN A 96 21.22 -29.71 6.73
C ASN A 96 21.91 -28.39 6.38
N TYR A 97 22.41 -28.28 5.17
CA TYR A 97 23.16 -27.11 4.69
C TYR A 97 22.34 -26.33 3.66
N CYS A 98 21.03 -26.26 3.86
CA CYS A 98 20.15 -25.44 3.04
C CYS A 98 20.53 -23.95 3.12
N PRO A 99 20.11 -23.13 2.16
CA PRO A 99 20.33 -21.69 2.21
C PRO A 99 19.75 -21.06 3.47
N VAL A 100 20.50 -20.12 4.06
CA VAL A 100 20.07 -19.37 5.25
C VAL A 100 20.19 -17.89 5.01
N MET A 101 19.08 -17.17 5.16
CA MET A 101 19.01 -15.72 5.12
C MET A 101 18.98 -15.17 6.54
N ILE A 102 19.72 -14.09 6.80
CA ILE A 102 19.65 -13.36 8.08
C ILE A 102 19.20 -11.90 7.83
N SER A 103 18.25 -11.43 8.66
CA SER A 103 17.89 -10.02 8.75
C SER A 103 18.94 -9.26 9.58
N SER A 104 19.81 -8.51 8.90
CA SER A 104 20.70 -7.54 9.51
C SER A 104 20.13 -6.12 9.40
N SER A 105 20.93 -5.11 9.62
CA SER A 105 20.51 -3.70 9.60
C SER A 105 21.61 -2.85 8.98
N ILE A 106 21.23 -1.76 8.33
CA ILE A 106 22.15 -0.73 7.88
C ILE A 106 23.04 -0.21 9.04
N GLN A 107 22.58 -0.31 10.29
CA GLN A 107 23.37 0.06 11.45
C GLN A 107 24.60 -0.84 11.66
N ALA A 108 24.60 -2.05 11.09
CA ALA A 108 25.77 -2.96 11.13
C ALA A 108 26.95 -2.48 10.27
N THR A 109 26.76 -1.47 9.41
CA THR A 109 27.88 -0.79 8.73
C THR A 109 28.81 -0.11 9.72
N LEU A 110 28.29 0.33 10.88
CA LEU A 110 28.96 1.14 11.88
C LEU A 110 29.56 2.44 11.28
N ALA A 111 28.96 2.93 10.19
CA ALA A 111 29.36 4.14 9.50
C ALA A 111 28.51 5.35 9.93
N GLY A 112 29.08 6.57 9.82
CA GLY A 112 28.39 7.82 10.11
C GLY A 112 27.75 7.80 11.51
N ARG A 113 26.46 8.12 11.59
CA ARG A 113 25.69 8.18 12.85
C ARG A 113 25.57 6.84 13.59
N PHE A 114 25.93 5.74 12.95
CA PHE A 114 25.83 4.39 13.54
C PHE A 114 27.15 3.89 14.15
N GLY A 115 28.22 4.69 14.15
CA GLY A 115 29.55 4.29 14.61
C GLY A 115 29.62 3.74 16.03
N THR A 116 28.70 4.17 16.91
CA THR A 116 28.63 3.72 18.32
C THR A 116 27.39 2.84 18.62
N SER A 117 26.63 2.42 17.60
CA SER A 117 25.41 1.63 17.79
C SER A 117 25.70 0.25 18.37
N GLU A 118 25.30 -0.01 19.60
CA GLU A 118 25.38 -1.35 20.22
C GLU A 118 24.51 -2.36 19.49
N TYR A 119 23.31 -1.93 19.02
CA TYR A 119 22.49 -2.75 18.15
C TYR A 119 23.22 -3.09 16.83
N GLY A 120 23.84 -2.09 16.19
CA GLY A 120 24.65 -2.30 14.98
C GLY A 120 25.79 -3.29 15.21
N LYS A 121 26.51 -3.20 16.33
CA LYS A 121 27.56 -4.14 16.70
C LYS A 121 27.03 -5.57 16.86
N SER A 122 25.88 -5.75 17.51
CA SER A 122 25.26 -7.08 17.69
C SER A 122 24.83 -7.70 16.35
N LYS A 123 24.26 -6.89 15.44
CA LYS A 123 23.93 -7.34 14.09
C LYS A 123 25.17 -7.73 13.30
N LYS A 124 26.22 -6.92 13.35
CA LYS A 124 27.50 -7.24 12.70
C LYS A 124 28.12 -8.54 13.21
N ALA A 125 28.07 -8.81 14.51
CA ALA A 125 28.52 -10.09 15.05
C ALA A 125 27.72 -11.28 14.48
N GLY A 126 26.39 -11.12 14.29
CA GLY A 126 25.54 -12.10 13.62
C GLY A 126 25.92 -12.31 12.14
N GLU A 127 26.25 -11.23 11.42
CA GLU A 127 26.73 -11.34 10.02
C GLU A 127 28.02 -12.17 9.93
N GLU A 128 29.00 -11.90 10.76
CA GLU A 128 30.28 -12.63 10.75
C GLU A 128 30.06 -14.12 11.11
N LEU A 129 29.17 -14.43 12.04
CA LEU A 129 28.77 -15.81 12.36
C LEU A 129 28.19 -16.52 11.14
N MET A 130 27.33 -15.85 10.38
CA MET A 130 26.73 -16.39 9.16
C MET A 130 27.78 -16.66 8.08
N PHE A 131 28.69 -15.71 7.83
CA PHE A 131 29.77 -15.89 6.88
C PHE A 131 30.71 -17.02 7.26
N GLN A 132 31.02 -17.14 8.55
CA GLN A 132 31.82 -18.27 9.06
C GLN A 132 31.11 -19.60 8.82
N TYR A 133 29.79 -19.68 9.15
CA TYR A 133 28.98 -20.87 8.88
C TYR A 133 29.00 -21.28 7.41
N GLY A 134 28.79 -20.32 6.49
CA GLY A 134 28.87 -20.58 5.05
C GLY A 134 30.23 -21.11 4.61
N LYS A 135 31.34 -20.53 5.15
CA LYS A 135 32.72 -20.98 4.86
C LYS A 135 32.98 -22.41 5.39
N GLU A 136 32.47 -22.75 6.58
CA GLU A 136 32.68 -24.05 7.19
C GLU A 136 31.86 -25.16 6.53
N THR A 137 30.66 -24.87 6.08
CA THR A 137 29.69 -25.88 5.65
C THR A 137 29.47 -25.93 4.13
N GLY A 138 29.83 -24.86 3.42
CA GLY A 138 29.47 -24.68 2.02
C GLY A 138 28.02 -24.24 1.80
N ALA A 139 27.25 -24.00 2.87
CA ALA A 139 25.87 -23.50 2.76
C ALA A 139 25.83 -22.09 2.16
N LYS A 140 24.86 -21.81 1.31
CA LYS A 140 24.57 -20.47 0.83
C LYS A 140 24.05 -19.61 1.98
N VAL A 141 24.70 -18.47 2.23
CA VAL A 141 24.28 -17.51 3.24
C VAL A 141 23.95 -16.18 2.59
N LEU A 142 22.82 -15.59 2.98
CA LEU A 142 22.31 -14.33 2.46
C LEU A 142 22.16 -13.35 3.62
N VAL A 143 22.96 -12.29 3.60
CA VAL A 143 22.99 -11.29 4.68
C VAL A 143 22.36 -10.01 4.16
N TYR A 144 21.14 -9.71 4.65
CA TYR A 144 20.37 -8.53 4.26
C TYR A 144 20.50 -7.42 5.31
N ARG A 145 21.06 -6.29 4.96
CA ARG A 145 21.09 -5.08 5.81
C ARG A 145 19.90 -4.21 5.50
N PHE A 146 18.84 -4.32 6.32
CA PHE A 146 17.62 -3.54 6.10
C PHE A 146 17.80 -2.08 6.51
N PRO A 147 17.28 -1.13 5.70
CA PRO A 147 17.03 0.25 6.12
C PRO A 147 15.82 0.32 7.05
N ASN A 148 15.19 1.50 7.21
CA ASN A 148 13.98 1.63 8.01
C ASN A 148 12.80 0.96 7.31
N LEU A 149 12.18 -0.01 7.97
CA LEU A 149 11.04 -0.74 7.45
C LEU A 149 9.72 -0.10 7.86
N TYR A 150 8.73 -0.15 6.97
CA TYR A 150 7.37 0.29 7.26
C TYR A 150 6.34 -0.53 6.47
N GLY A 151 5.08 -0.50 6.92
CA GLY A 151 3.98 -1.20 6.28
C GLY A 151 2.94 -1.70 7.29
N LYS A 152 1.93 -2.42 6.78
CA LYS A 152 0.88 -3.04 7.59
C LYS A 152 1.46 -3.96 8.66
N TRP A 153 0.81 -4.00 9.83
CA TRP A 153 1.19 -4.83 11.01
C TRP A 153 2.51 -4.44 11.69
N CYS A 154 3.15 -3.33 11.30
CA CYS A 154 4.26 -2.78 12.06
C CYS A 154 3.74 -2.22 13.39
N ARG A 155 4.41 -2.53 14.50
CA ARG A 155 4.00 -2.08 15.82
C ARG A 155 4.27 -0.57 15.99
N PRO A 156 3.23 0.26 16.24
CA PRO A 156 3.43 1.67 16.52
C PRO A 156 4.06 1.89 17.90
N ASN A 157 4.65 3.06 18.12
CA ASN A 157 5.33 3.44 19.35
C ASN A 157 6.41 2.43 19.80
N TYR A 158 7.09 1.85 18.83
CA TYR A 158 8.18 0.90 19.09
C TYR A 158 9.46 1.33 18.34
N ASN A 159 9.68 0.93 17.10
CA ASN A 159 10.90 1.25 16.33
C ASN A 159 10.68 1.82 14.94
N SER A 160 9.46 2.21 14.59
CA SER A 160 9.14 2.81 13.31
C SER A 160 8.44 4.15 13.50
N ALA A 161 9.08 5.22 13.07
CA ALA A 161 8.47 6.54 13.04
C ALA A 161 7.23 6.55 12.13
N VAL A 162 7.31 5.93 10.95
CA VAL A 162 6.18 5.82 10.00
C VAL A 162 4.97 5.11 10.63
N ALA A 163 5.19 3.96 11.28
CA ALA A 163 4.11 3.24 11.95
C ALA A 163 3.48 4.07 13.08
N THR A 164 4.31 4.79 13.84
CA THR A 164 3.86 5.66 14.92
C THR A 164 3.04 6.83 14.39
N PHE A 165 3.50 7.50 13.34
CA PHE A 165 2.77 8.61 12.73
C PHE A 165 1.47 8.16 12.08
N CYS A 166 1.47 7.05 11.33
CA CYS A 166 0.25 6.47 10.75
C CYS A 166 -0.79 6.17 11.83
N ASN A 167 -0.38 5.47 12.90
CA ASN A 167 -1.26 5.15 14.01
C ASN A 167 -1.80 6.40 14.71
N ASN A 168 -0.91 7.35 15.03
CA ASN A 168 -1.31 8.50 15.82
C ASN A 168 -2.24 9.42 15.04
N ILE A 169 -1.94 9.72 13.77
CA ILE A 169 -2.80 10.53 12.92
C ILE A 169 -4.14 9.83 12.67
N ALA A 170 -4.14 8.51 12.40
CA ALA A 170 -5.38 7.74 12.24
C ALA A 170 -6.28 7.78 13.48
N ASN A 171 -5.70 7.88 14.68
CA ASN A 171 -6.42 7.89 15.95
C ASN A 171 -6.51 9.29 16.61
N ASP A 172 -6.27 10.38 15.88
CA ASP A 172 -6.27 11.77 16.37
C ASP A 172 -5.33 12.00 17.57
N LEU A 173 -4.26 11.24 17.65
CA LEU A 173 -3.24 11.38 18.68
C LEU A 173 -2.14 12.34 18.22
N PRO A 174 -1.49 13.07 19.14
CA PRO A 174 -0.41 13.98 18.79
C PRO A 174 0.81 13.23 18.26
N ILE A 175 1.52 13.87 17.33
CA ILE A 175 2.83 13.44 16.84
C ILE A 175 3.87 14.48 17.19
N THR A 176 5.11 14.04 17.37
CA THR A 176 6.26 14.94 17.59
C THR A 176 7.28 14.70 16.47
N VAL A 177 7.64 15.78 15.79
CA VAL A 177 8.68 15.78 14.76
C VAL A 177 9.76 16.73 15.23
N ASN A 178 10.90 16.20 15.68
CA ASN A 178 11.98 17.03 16.19
C ASN A 178 12.70 17.80 15.08
N ASP A 179 12.95 17.16 13.95
CA ASP A 179 13.55 17.77 12.77
C ASP A 179 12.87 17.23 11.50
N PRO A 180 12.04 18.03 10.83
CA PRO A 180 11.33 17.62 9.61
C PRO A 180 12.26 17.45 8.40
N SER A 181 13.50 17.96 8.45
CA SER A 181 14.45 17.88 7.34
C SER A 181 15.22 16.55 7.28
N VAL A 182 15.10 15.70 8.30
CA VAL A 182 15.78 14.41 8.35
C VAL A 182 15.33 13.55 7.16
N ASP A 183 16.30 13.17 6.33
CA ASP A 183 16.10 12.21 5.24
C ASP A 183 16.11 10.79 5.79
N MET A 184 15.13 10.00 5.38
CA MET A 184 14.98 8.60 5.78
C MET A 184 14.98 7.71 4.55
N GLU A 185 15.88 6.74 4.53
CA GLU A 185 15.77 5.62 3.62
C GLU A 185 14.74 4.62 4.16
N LEU A 186 13.71 4.38 3.39
CA LEU A 186 12.51 3.61 3.76
C LEU A 186 12.30 2.44 2.79
N LEU A 187 12.15 1.24 3.33
CA LEU A 187 11.81 0.03 2.59
C LEU A 187 10.40 -0.44 2.99
N TYR A 188 9.50 -0.50 2.01
CA TYR A 188 8.15 -0.99 2.21
C TYR A 188 8.13 -2.50 2.41
N ILE A 189 7.31 -2.98 3.33
CA ILE A 189 7.31 -4.38 3.73
C ILE A 189 7.02 -5.35 2.58
N ASP A 190 6.11 -5.01 1.67
CA ASP A 190 5.78 -5.91 0.57
C ASP A 190 6.89 -5.93 -0.48
N ASP A 191 7.65 -4.84 -0.69
CA ASP A 191 8.84 -4.83 -1.56
C ASP A 191 9.96 -5.71 -0.95
N LEU A 192 10.10 -5.73 0.37
CA LEU A 192 11.01 -6.64 1.05
C LEU A 192 10.57 -8.10 0.92
N VAL A 193 9.28 -8.39 1.06
CA VAL A 193 8.74 -9.74 0.89
C VAL A 193 8.97 -10.24 -0.55
N GLU A 194 8.79 -9.39 -1.56
CA GLU A 194 9.13 -9.75 -2.95
C GLU A 194 10.60 -10.13 -3.10
N GLU A 195 11.51 -9.35 -2.52
CA GLU A 195 12.95 -9.68 -2.52
C GLU A 195 13.24 -11.02 -1.80
N MET A 196 12.56 -11.29 -0.69
CA MET A 196 12.67 -12.58 0.00
C MET A 196 12.17 -13.75 -0.86
N ILE A 197 11.13 -13.56 -1.67
CA ILE A 197 10.69 -14.55 -2.64
C ILE A 197 11.71 -14.71 -3.79
N CYS A 198 12.35 -13.63 -4.24
CA CYS A 198 13.48 -13.72 -5.17
C CYS A 198 14.62 -14.56 -4.58
N ALA A 199 14.92 -14.39 -3.30
CA ALA A 199 15.94 -15.19 -2.62
C ALA A 199 15.59 -16.70 -2.57
N LEU A 200 14.31 -17.07 -2.38
CA LEU A 200 13.85 -18.46 -2.49
C LEU A 200 14.06 -19.06 -3.87
N LYS A 201 13.99 -18.23 -4.91
CA LYS A 201 14.18 -18.64 -6.30
C LYS A 201 15.67 -18.65 -6.70
N GLY A 202 16.56 -18.12 -5.86
CA GLY A 202 17.98 -17.91 -6.18
C GLY A 202 18.23 -16.71 -7.11
N GLU A 203 17.33 -15.74 -7.08
CA GLU A 203 17.30 -14.51 -7.87
C GLU A 203 17.51 -13.26 -6.97
N GLU A 204 18.16 -13.42 -5.81
CA GLU A 204 18.44 -12.35 -4.86
C GLU A 204 19.34 -11.25 -5.43
N HIS A 205 19.15 -10.01 -4.96
CA HIS A 205 19.95 -8.87 -5.37
C HIS A 205 21.15 -8.67 -4.45
N HIS A 206 22.34 -8.89 -4.97
CA HIS A 206 23.60 -8.72 -4.26
C HIS A 206 24.08 -7.27 -4.25
N CYS A 207 24.76 -6.87 -3.17
CA CYS A 207 25.31 -5.53 -3.00
C CYS A 207 26.56 -5.49 -2.11
N GLU A 208 27.24 -4.35 -2.14
CA GLU A 208 28.23 -3.90 -1.15
C GLU A 208 27.73 -2.59 -0.51
N PHE A 209 28.41 -2.12 0.53
CA PHE A 209 28.09 -0.87 1.21
C PHE A 209 29.29 0.07 1.17
N ASP A 210 29.06 1.29 0.62
CA ASP A 210 29.97 2.42 0.77
C ASP A 210 29.45 3.35 1.88
N GLY A 211 30.06 3.25 3.06
CA GLY A 211 29.49 3.87 4.25
C GLY A 211 28.13 3.27 4.57
N VAL A 212 27.04 4.05 4.40
CA VAL A 212 25.65 3.62 4.57
C VAL A 212 24.93 3.40 3.24
N GLU A 213 25.56 3.76 2.13
CA GLU A 213 24.94 3.66 0.80
C GLU A 213 25.03 2.23 0.26
N THR A 214 23.93 1.74 -0.32
CA THR A 214 23.85 0.43 -0.96
C THR A 214 24.32 0.54 -2.41
N VAL A 215 25.35 -0.27 -2.77
CA VAL A 215 25.90 -0.34 -4.12
C VAL A 215 25.65 -1.75 -4.67
N PHE A 216 24.69 -1.88 -5.59
CA PHE A 216 24.37 -3.17 -6.19
C PHE A 216 25.50 -3.68 -7.09
N THR A 217 25.88 -4.95 -6.92
CA THR A 217 26.87 -5.66 -7.70
C THR A 217 26.60 -7.16 -7.68
N SER A 218 26.83 -7.85 -8.79
CA SER A 218 26.51 -9.26 -8.96
C SER A 218 27.30 -10.22 -8.05
N ASP A 219 28.44 -9.79 -7.54
CA ASP A 219 29.35 -10.54 -6.69
C ASP A 219 29.44 -9.95 -5.26
N GLY A 220 28.51 -9.09 -4.90
CA GLY A 220 28.43 -8.48 -3.59
C GLY A 220 28.28 -9.48 -2.46
N ARG A 221 28.91 -9.16 -1.33
CA ARG A 221 28.88 -10.00 -0.12
C ARG A 221 27.54 -9.98 0.59
N TYR A 222 26.81 -8.90 0.41
CA TYR A 222 25.53 -8.64 1.07
C TYR A 222 24.38 -8.70 0.07
N CYS A 223 23.16 -8.65 0.57
CA CYS A 223 21.96 -8.53 -0.24
C CYS A 223 21.12 -7.35 0.23
N ALA A 224 20.34 -6.76 -0.69
CA ALA A 224 19.41 -5.68 -0.41
C ALA A 224 18.20 -5.74 -1.34
N ALA A 225 17.04 -5.25 -0.86
CA ALA A 225 15.89 -5.04 -1.72
C ALA A 225 16.16 -3.87 -2.68
N PRO A 226 15.85 -4.02 -3.98
CA PRO A 226 16.23 -3.01 -4.98
C PRO A 226 15.35 -1.75 -4.98
N VAL A 227 14.21 -1.77 -4.24
CA VAL A 227 13.27 -0.66 -4.20
C VAL A 227 13.25 -0.05 -2.80
N THR A 228 13.89 1.10 -2.63
CA THR A 228 13.80 1.93 -1.43
C THR A 228 13.37 3.35 -1.79
N HIS A 229 12.95 4.13 -0.81
CA HIS A 229 12.53 5.51 -0.97
C HIS A 229 13.29 6.41 0.00
N HIS A 230 13.88 7.49 -0.50
CA HIS A 230 14.45 8.58 0.31
C HIS A 230 13.41 9.68 0.47
N VAL A 231 12.98 9.93 1.70
CA VAL A 231 11.87 10.85 2.01
C VAL A 231 12.17 11.62 3.28
N LYS A 232 11.91 12.91 3.28
CA LYS A 232 12.04 13.73 4.48
C LYS A 232 10.92 13.44 5.48
N LEU A 233 11.25 13.49 6.75
CA LEU A 233 10.30 13.21 7.84
C LEU A 233 9.07 14.16 7.79
N GLY A 234 9.28 15.43 7.45
CA GLY A 234 8.20 16.41 7.28
C GLY A 234 7.25 16.07 6.14
N GLU A 235 7.77 15.58 5.01
CA GLU A 235 6.98 15.15 3.86
C GLU A 235 6.07 13.95 4.19
N ILE A 236 6.57 13.00 4.98
CA ILE A 236 5.76 11.88 5.47
C ILE A 236 4.56 12.38 6.26
N VAL A 237 4.78 13.34 7.16
CA VAL A 237 3.73 13.91 8.02
C VAL A 237 2.71 14.70 7.20
N GLU A 238 3.18 15.47 6.24
CA GLU A 238 2.30 16.25 5.34
C GLU A 238 1.38 15.34 4.54
N LEU A 239 1.92 14.27 3.93
CA LEU A 239 1.13 13.27 3.21
C LEU A 239 0.09 12.60 4.12
N LEU A 240 0.46 12.23 5.34
CA LEU A 240 -0.47 11.60 6.28
C LEU A 240 -1.63 12.52 6.69
N HIS A 241 -1.38 13.81 6.86
CA HIS A 241 -2.46 14.78 7.11
C HIS A 241 -3.38 14.93 5.89
N GLN A 242 -2.83 14.97 4.67
CA GLN A 242 -3.65 14.98 3.45
C GLN A 242 -4.53 13.72 3.36
N PHE A 243 -4.00 12.56 3.71
CA PHE A 243 -4.78 11.31 3.74
C PHE A 243 -5.91 11.34 4.77
N ALA A 244 -5.67 11.91 5.94
CA ALA A 244 -6.67 12.02 7.00
C ALA A 244 -7.84 12.97 6.64
N GLU A 245 -7.61 13.94 5.78
CA GLU A 245 -8.65 14.89 5.32
C GLU A 245 -9.54 14.33 4.19
N MET A 246 -9.18 13.18 3.57
CA MET A 246 -9.93 12.61 2.44
C MET A 246 -11.43 12.43 2.71
N PRO A 247 -11.89 11.92 3.86
CA PRO A 247 -13.33 11.75 4.11
C PRO A 247 -14.10 13.07 4.16
N LYS A 248 -13.45 14.19 4.45
CA LYS A 248 -14.06 15.53 4.50
C LYS A 248 -14.04 16.23 3.15
N THR A 249 -12.94 16.10 2.44
CA THR A 249 -12.70 16.76 1.15
C THR A 249 -13.17 15.95 -0.04
N LEU A 250 -13.39 14.66 0.14
CA LEU A 250 -13.61 13.66 -0.89
C LEU A 250 -12.45 13.57 -1.91
N MET A 251 -11.34 14.26 -1.65
CA MET A 251 -10.18 14.31 -2.53
C MET A 251 -9.34 13.05 -2.39
N ILE A 252 -9.31 12.22 -3.43
CA ILE A 252 -8.40 11.07 -3.48
C ILE A 252 -6.96 11.57 -3.58
N PRO A 253 -6.05 11.10 -2.71
CA PRO A 253 -4.64 11.48 -2.78
C PRO A 253 -3.99 11.06 -4.11
N GLU A 254 -2.99 11.81 -4.56
CA GLU A 254 -2.14 11.37 -5.66
C GLU A 254 -1.25 10.21 -5.22
N ILE A 255 -1.60 9.02 -5.65
CA ILE A 255 -0.94 7.76 -5.29
C ILE A 255 -0.54 6.96 -6.55
N PRO A 256 0.35 7.48 -7.41
CA PRO A 256 0.79 6.79 -8.61
C PRO A 256 1.32 5.38 -8.31
N ALA A 257 1.17 4.47 -9.27
CA ALA A 257 1.69 3.11 -9.13
C ALA A 257 3.21 3.15 -8.85
N GLY A 258 3.67 2.38 -7.86
CA GLY A 258 5.07 2.32 -7.47
C GLY A 258 5.57 3.49 -6.60
N SER A 259 4.77 4.55 -6.38
CA SER A 259 5.17 5.69 -5.56
C SER A 259 5.25 5.38 -4.07
N PHE A 260 6.05 6.17 -3.35
CA PHE A 260 6.07 6.19 -1.88
C PHE A 260 4.68 6.53 -1.31
N ALA A 261 4.01 7.54 -1.87
CA ALA A 261 2.69 7.98 -1.42
C ALA A 261 1.66 6.84 -1.44
N LYS A 262 1.65 5.99 -2.49
CA LYS A 262 0.76 4.82 -2.56
C LYS A 262 1.03 3.82 -1.43
N ARG A 263 2.29 3.51 -1.18
CA ARG A 263 2.72 2.58 -0.12
C ARG A 263 2.40 3.15 1.27
N LEU A 264 2.64 4.45 1.46
CA LEU A 264 2.33 5.14 2.70
C LEU A 264 0.82 5.19 2.95
N TYR A 265 0.02 5.47 1.91
CA TYR A 265 -1.44 5.49 2.04
C TYR A 265 -1.99 4.10 2.43
N SER A 266 -1.53 3.03 1.80
CA SER A 266 -1.89 1.66 2.19
C SER A 266 -1.49 1.34 3.63
N THR A 267 -0.33 1.83 4.07
CA THR A 267 0.13 1.70 5.46
C THR A 267 -0.80 2.47 6.40
N TYR A 268 -1.10 3.73 6.11
CA TYR A 268 -2.00 4.57 6.90
C TYR A 268 -3.38 3.92 7.08
N LEU A 269 -3.99 3.45 5.99
CA LEU A 269 -5.30 2.79 6.03
C LEU A 269 -5.31 1.57 6.94
N SER A 270 -4.19 0.85 7.07
CA SER A 270 -4.09 -0.32 7.96
C SER A 270 -4.13 0.01 9.46
N TYR A 271 -4.03 1.29 9.83
CA TYR A 271 -4.12 1.79 11.20
C TYR A 271 -5.45 2.49 11.50
N LEU A 272 -6.37 2.61 10.52
CA LEU A 272 -7.66 3.24 10.76
C LEU A 272 -8.45 2.48 11.83
N PRO A 273 -8.98 3.16 12.86
CA PRO A 273 -9.91 2.56 13.80
C PRO A 273 -11.25 2.27 13.12
N LYS A 274 -12.01 1.34 13.69
CA LYS A 274 -13.24 0.81 13.07
C LYS A 274 -14.30 1.87 12.77
N ASP A 275 -14.39 2.88 13.59
CA ASP A 275 -15.31 4.01 13.46
C ASP A 275 -14.94 5.00 12.36
N LYS A 276 -13.69 4.98 11.88
CA LYS A 276 -13.23 5.82 10.77
C LYS A 276 -13.19 5.11 9.41
N VAL A 277 -13.53 3.81 9.38
CA VAL A 277 -13.63 3.06 8.10
C VAL A 277 -14.89 3.42 7.33
N ILE A 278 -15.93 3.91 8.02
CA ILE A 278 -17.19 4.36 7.44
C ILE A 278 -17.37 5.86 7.67
N PHE A 279 -17.84 6.56 6.65
CA PHE A 279 -18.22 7.97 6.74
C PHE A 279 -19.42 8.25 5.83
N ASP A 280 -20.22 9.26 6.19
CA ASP A 280 -21.40 9.63 5.44
C ASP A 280 -21.06 10.67 4.36
N PHE A 281 -21.67 10.51 3.20
CA PHE A 281 -21.65 11.54 2.16
C PHE A 281 -22.73 12.60 2.42
N LYS A 282 -22.44 13.84 2.08
CA LYS A 282 -23.44 14.91 2.10
C LYS A 282 -24.36 14.76 0.91
N MET A 283 -25.58 14.30 1.16
CA MET A 283 -26.63 14.24 0.15
C MET A 283 -27.33 15.60 0.02
N ASN A 284 -27.31 16.20 -1.16
CA ASN A 284 -28.10 17.38 -1.46
C ASN A 284 -29.46 16.93 -1.97
N VAL A 285 -30.48 16.95 -1.11
CA VAL A 285 -31.82 16.43 -1.37
C VAL A 285 -32.81 17.58 -1.61
N ASP A 286 -33.62 17.48 -2.68
CA ASP A 286 -34.74 18.39 -2.96
C ASP A 286 -35.97 17.61 -3.44
N GLN A 287 -37.02 18.33 -3.90
CA GLN A 287 -38.26 17.73 -4.40
C GLN A 287 -38.04 16.87 -5.68
N ARG A 288 -36.97 17.09 -6.41
CA ARG A 288 -36.62 16.38 -7.66
C ARG A 288 -35.87 15.07 -7.40
N GLY A 289 -35.31 14.88 -6.20
CA GLY A 289 -34.48 13.73 -5.83
C GLY A 289 -33.24 14.14 -5.06
N SER A 290 -32.07 13.57 -5.37
CA SER A 290 -30.83 13.90 -4.69
C SER A 290 -29.64 13.99 -5.63
N PHE A 291 -28.62 14.71 -5.19
CA PHE A 291 -27.29 14.76 -5.83
C PHE A 291 -26.23 14.61 -4.74
N THR A 292 -25.27 13.68 -4.94
CA THR A 292 -24.25 13.35 -3.96
C THR A 292 -22.89 13.22 -4.64
N GLU A 293 -21.95 14.05 -4.24
CA GLU A 293 -20.55 13.93 -4.65
C GLU A 293 -19.91 12.77 -3.89
N LEU A 294 -19.16 11.91 -4.60
CA LEU A 294 -18.54 10.71 -4.02
C LEU A 294 -17.03 10.85 -3.92
N VAL A 295 -16.41 11.38 -4.98
CA VAL A 295 -14.95 11.40 -5.13
C VAL A 295 -14.55 12.60 -5.94
N HIS A 296 -13.52 13.30 -5.46
CA HIS A 296 -12.78 14.31 -6.21
C HIS A 296 -11.37 13.81 -6.52
N THR A 297 -10.82 14.21 -7.66
CA THR A 297 -9.44 13.95 -8.05
C THR A 297 -8.77 15.22 -8.51
N LEU A 298 -7.47 15.39 -8.22
CA LEU A 298 -6.74 16.61 -8.59
C LEU A 298 -6.68 16.85 -10.10
N ASN A 299 -6.57 15.80 -10.89
CA ASN A 299 -6.28 15.90 -12.32
C ASN A 299 -7.48 15.55 -13.22
N CYS A 300 -8.53 14.96 -12.66
CA CYS A 300 -9.61 14.34 -13.47
C CYS A 300 -11.02 14.74 -13.05
N GLY A 301 -11.20 15.68 -12.10
CA GLY A 301 -12.53 16.18 -11.73
C GLY A 301 -13.22 15.38 -10.63
N GLN A 302 -14.53 15.08 -10.82
CA GLN A 302 -15.35 14.46 -9.78
C GLN A 302 -16.25 13.35 -10.30
N VAL A 303 -16.58 12.42 -9.39
CA VAL A 303 -17.64 11.42 -9.58
C VAL A 303 -18.77 11.70 -8.60
N SER A 304 -20.00 11.64 -9.08
CA SER A 304 -21.20 11.88 -8.26
C SER A 304 -22.32 10.91 -8.64
N ILE A 305 -23.32 10.80 -7.76
CA ILE A 305 -24.58 10.10 -8.02
C ILE A 305 -25.72 11.11 -8.04
N ASN A 306 -26.53 11.01 -9.07
CA ASN A 306 -27.79 11.72 -9.21
C ASN A 306 -28.94 10.73 -9.14
N ILE A 307 -29.92 10.99 -8.25
CA ILE A 307 -31.18 10.25 -8.16
C ILE A 307 -32.30 11.18 -8.55
N SER A 308 -33.03 10.85 -9.63
CA SER A 308 -34.18 11.61 -10.09
C SER A 308 -35.47 10.84 -9.81
N LYS A 309 -36.42 11.50 -9.16
CA LYS A 309 -37.77 10.94 -8.91
C LYS A 309 -38.52 10.71 -10.24
N PRO A 310 -39.60 9.93 -10.24
CA PRO A 310 -40.43 9.68 -11.40
C PRO A 310 -40.84 10.97 -12.14
N GLY A 311 -40.75 10.98 -13.48
CA GLY A 311 -41.12 12.09 -14.35
C GLY A 311 -40.29 13.36 -14.26
N ILE A 312 -39.18 13.35 -13.46
CA ILE A 312 -38.35 14.54 -13.27
C ILE A 312 -37.31 14.71 -14.38
N THR A 313 -37.17 15.94 -14.85
CA THR A 313 -36.10 16.41 -15.72
C THR A 313 -35.06 17.16 -14.88
N LYS A 314 -33.78 16.83 -15.07
CA LYS A 314 -32.63 17.55 -14.51
C LYS A 314 -31.62 17.92 -15.59
N GLY A 315 -30.71 18.86 -15.30
CA GLY A 315 -29.80 19.44 -16.28
C GLY A 315 -30.38 20.77 -16.77
N GLU A 316 -30.72 20.91 -18.05
CA GLU A 316 -31.12 22.14 -18.70
C GLU A 316 -30.03 23.21 -18.62
N HIS A 317 -28.82 22.82 -19.02
CA HIS A 317 -27.65 23.71 -19.05
C HIS A 317 -26.60 23.22 -20.03
N TRP A 318 -25.65 24.08 -20.35
CA TRP A 318 -24.50 23.78 -21.19
C TRP A 318 -23.20 24.30 -20.61
N HIS A 319 -22.07 23.88 -21.17
CA HIS A 319 -20.71 24.19 -20.71
C HIS A 319 -19.85 24.65 -21.89
N HIS A 320 -18.83 25.50 -21.60
CA HIS A 320 -17.83 25.85 -22.59
C HIS A 320 -16.70 24.78 -22.70
N THR A 321 -16.12 24.37 -21.60
CA THR A 321 -14.97 23.44 -21.56
C THR A 321 -15.23 22.23 -20.70
N LYS A 322 -16.10 22.35 -19.71
CA LYS A 322 -16.52 21.24 -18.88
C LYS A 322 -17.30 20.24 -19.75
N TRP A 323 -16.98 18.97 -19.58
CA TRP A 323 -17.77 17.89 -20.15
C TRP A 323 -18.15 16.89 -19.07
N GLU A 324 -19.23 16.22 -19.29
CA GLU A 324 -19.79 15.27 -18.34
C GLU A 324 -20.08 13.95 -19.04
N GLN A 325 -20.07 12.87 -18.25
CA GLN A 325 -20.46 11.53 -18.65
C GLN A 325 -21.61 11.07 -17.77
N PHE A 326 -22.76 10.72 -18.37
CA PHE A 326 -23.89 10.18 -17.64
C PHE A 326 -24.01 8.68 -17.90
N ILE A 327 -24.08 7.91 -16.83
CA ILE A 327 -24.14 6.45 -16.84
C ILE A 327 -25.34 6.04 -15.99
N VAL A 328 -26.44 5.68 -16.64
CA VAL A 328 -27.63 5.19 -15.92
C VAL A 328 -27.38 3.77 -15.45
N VAL A 329 -27.51 3.53 -14.13
CA VAL A 329 -27.27 2.25 -13.48
C VAL A 329 -28.54 1.60 -12.92
N SER A 330 -29.63 2.35 -12.80
CA SER A 330 -30.95 1.84 -12.42
C SER A 330 -32.05 2.77 -12.93
N GLY A 331 -33.20 2.21 -13.30
CA GLY A 331 -34.32 2.95 -13.88
C GLY A 331 -34.22 3.07 -15.38
N HIS A 332 -35.09 3.91 -15.96
CA HIS A 332 -35.25 4.14 -17.38
C HIS A 332 -35.34 5.63 -17.67
N GLY A 333 -34.52 6.16 -18.55
CA GLY A 333 -34.40 7.59 -18.80
C GLY A 333 -34.14 7.96 -20.25
N LEU A 334 -34.31 9.25 -20.55
CA LEU A 334 -33.96 9.88 -21.83
C LEU A 334 -32.95 10.99 -21.58
N ILE A 335 -31.85 10.98 -22.31
CA ILE A 335 -30.87 12.06 -22.35
C ILE A 335 -31.03 12.79 -23.65
N GLN A 336 -31.14 14.12 -23.59
CA GLN A 336 -31.31 14.99 -24.78
C GLN A 336 -30.13 15.99 -24.81
N LEU A 337 -29.63 16.25 -26.04
CA LEU A 337 -28.60 17.26 -26.29
C LEU A 337 -29.00 18.13 -27.48
N ARG A 338 -28.83 19.46 -27.38
CA ARG A 338 -29.04 20.43 -28.44
C ARG A 338 -27.80 21.32 -28.59
N ASN A 339 -27.32 21.49 -29.82
CA ASN A 339 -26.20 22.40 -30.11
C ASN A 339 -26.59 23.85 -29.87
N GLU A 340 -25.89 24.58 -29.03
CA GLU A 340 -26.15 25.98 -28.70
C GLU A 340 -25.86 26.94 -29.84
N ASN A 341 -24.94 26.59 -30.72
CA ASN A 341 -24.56 27.46 -31.85
C ASN A 341 -25.46 27.35 -33.06
N ASP A 342 -26.49 26.51 -33.04
CA ASP A 342 -27.46 26.33 -34.14
C ASP A 342 -28.90 26.31 -33.59
N SER A 343 -29.65 27.38 -33.88
CA SER A 343 -31.05 27.51 -33.45
C SER A 343 -32.01 26.49 -34.08
N ASN A 344 -31.58 25.85 -35.19
CA ASN A 344 -32.36 24.82 -35.90
C ASN A 344 -31.77 23.43 -35.68
N ALA A 345 -30.82 23.27 -34.71
CA ALA A 345 -30.20 21.99 -34.43
C ALA A 345 -31.24 20.90 -34.11
N GLU A 346 -31.03 19.74 -34.68
CA GLU A 346 -31.74 18.53 -34.29
C GLU A 346 -31.39 18.20 -32.82
N ILE A 347 -32.41 17.81 -32.06
CA ILE A 347 -32.21 17.33 -30.70
C ILE A 347 -31.74 15.88 -30.79
N LEU A 348 -30.54 15.63 -30.27
CA LEU A 348 -30.03 14.27 -30.14
C LEU A 348 -30.66 13.61 -28.91
N GLU A 349 -31.25 12.44 -29.10
CA GLU A 349 -31.96 11.72 -28.04
C GLU A 349 -31.35 10.34 -27.83
N TYR A 350 -31.07 10.02 -26.57
CA TYR A 350 -30.50 8.75 -26.15
C TYR A 350 -31.36 8.15 -25.04
N GLU A 351 -32.12 7.10 -25.38
CA GLU A 351 -32.83 6.32 -24.39
C GLU A 351 -31.87 5.37 -23.67
N VAL A 352 -31.85 5.39 -22.33
CA VAL A 352 -30.90 4.73 -21.48
C VAL A 352 -31.58 3.99 -20.33
N SER A 353 -31.00 2.87 -19.90
CA SER A 353 -31.56 2.09 -18.78
C SER A 353 -30.50 1.39 -17.97
N GLY A 354 -30.84 1.03 -16.72
CA GLY A 354 -29.99 0.19 -15.87
C GLY A 354 -29.85 -1.26 -16.32
N GLU A 355 -30.69 -1.73 -17.24
CA GLU A 355 -30.59 -3.10 -17.81
C GLU A 355 -29.45 -3.20 -18.84
N ARG A 356 -29.13 -2.09 -19.50
CA ARG A 356 -28.02 -1.96 -20.44
C ARG A 356 -27.20 -0.74 -20.09
N ILE A 357 -26.12 -0.95 -19.33
CA ILE A 357 -25.24 0.14 -18.89
C ILE A 357 -24.53 0.77 -20.10
N GLN A 358 -24.84 2.04 -20.35
CA GLN A 358 -24.26 2.83 -21.43
C GLN A 358 -23.80 4.17 -20.87
N SER A 359 -22.78 4.75 -21.49
CA SER A 359 -22.29 6.09 -21.20
C SER A 359 -22.71 7.04 -22.30
N VAL A 360 -23.31 8.15 -21.93
CA VAL A 360 -23.58 9.28 -22.84
C VAL A 360 -22.68 10.43 -22.42
N ILE A 361 -21.96 11.02 -23.39
CA ILE A 361 -21.06 12.15 -23.15
C ILE A 361 -21.82 13.45 -23.44
N MET A 362 -21.88 14.32 -22.45
CA MET A 362 -22.38 15.68 -22.58
C MET A 362 -21.31 16.55 -23.25
N LEU A 363 -21.59 16.99 -24.47
CA LEU A 363 -20.61 17.69 -25.28
C LEU A 363 -20.50 19.18 -24.88
N PRO A 364 -19.30 19.74 -24.80
CA PRO A 364 -19.15 21.20 -24.67
C PRO A 364 -19.89 21.94 -25.77
N GLY A 365 -20.58 23.04 -25.43
CA GLY A 365 -21.40 23.80 -26.36
C GLY A 365 -22.74 23.16 -26.70
N TYR A 366 -23.15 22.11 -25.98
CA TYR A 366 -24.49 21.51 -26.12
C TYR A 366 -25.26 21.64 -24.80
N THR A 367 -26.45 22.22 -24.88
CA THR A 367 -27.43 22.13 -23.80
C THR A 367 -27.91 20.70 -23.66
N HIS A 368 -27.94 20.20 -22.45
CA HIS A 368 -28.33 18.84 -22.17
C HIS A 368 -29.25 18.71 -20.96
N ASN A 369 -30.01 17.63 -20.95
CA ASN A 369 -30.84 17.23 -19.83
C ASN A 369 -30.86 15.69 -19.67
N ILE A 370 -31.41 15.23 -18.57
CA ILE A 370 -31.78 13.84 -18.34
C ILE A 370 -33.19 13.78 -17.75
N ILE A 371 -34.05 12.97 -18.34
CA ILE A 371 -35.45 12.80 -17.99
C ILE A 371 -35.65 11.40 -17.42
N ASN A 372 -36.29 11.29 -16.27
CA ASN A 372 -36.79 10.01 -15.79
C ASN A 372 -38.09 9.67 -16.49
N LEU A 373 -38.11 8.65 -17.33
CA LEU A 373 -39.27 8.21 -18.07
C LEU A 373 -40.26 7.34 -17.30
N SER A 374 -39.87 6.89 -16.10
CA SER A 374 -40.72 6.05 -15.24
C SER A 374 -41.72 6.91 -14.45
N ASP A 375 -42.94 6.41 -14.30
CA ASP A 375 -43.97 6.99 -13.41
C ASP A 375 -43.84 6.53 -11.96
N THR A 376 -43.04 5.49 -11.70
CA THR A 376 -43.02 4.81 -10.38
C THR A 376 -41.62 4.56 -9.84
N GLN A 377 -40.58 4.52 -10.65
CA GLN A 377 -39.20 4.16 -10.27
C GLN A 377 -38.28 5.37 -10.33
N GLU A 378 -37.34 5.43 -9.43
CA GLU A 378 -36.26 6.40 -9.47
C GLU A 378 -35.27 6.07 -10.58
N LEU A 379 -34.69 7.11 -11.18
CA LEU A 379 -33.58 7.00 -12.12
C LEU A 379 -32.28 7.29 -11.39
N VAL A 380 -31.37 6.32 -11.37
CA VAL A 380 -30.07 6.47 -10.74
C VAL A 380 -28.97 6.58 -11.79
N THR A 381 -28.28 7.72 -11.77
CA THR A 381 -27.22 8.06 -12.72
C THR A 381 -25.91 8.29 -12.00
N VAL A 382 -24.86 7.57 -12.39
CA VAL A 382 -23.48 7.91 -12.05
C VAL A 382 -23.01 8.97 -13.03
N MET A 383 -22.44 10.04 -12.52
CA MET A 383 -21.97 11.18 -13.30
C MET A 383 -20.47 11.35 -13.06
N TYR A 384 -19.71 11.51 -14.13
CA TYR A 384 -18.33 11.91 -14.11
C TYR A 384 -18.18 13.27 -14.78
N CYS A 385 -17.42 14.18 -14.16
CA CYS A 385 -17.09 15.48 -14.71
C CYS A 385 -15.58 15.64 -14.75
N ASN A 386 -15.04 16.25 -15.81
CA ASN A 386 -13.58 16.48 -15.94
C ASN A 386 -13.01 17.53 -14.99
N GLU A 387 -13.87 18.25 -14.28
CA GLU A 387 -13.48 19.26 -13.28
C GLU A 387 -14.48 19.27 -12.13
N THR A 388 -14.03 19.72 -10.95
CA THR A 388 -14.90 19.95 -9.79
C THR A 388 -15.71 21.22 -9.99
N PHE A 389 -16.94 21.26 -9.44
CA PHE A 389 -17.76 22.46 -9.49
C PHE A 389 -17.11 23.60 -8.65
N ASN A 390 -16.90 24.73 -9.30
CA ASN A 390 -16.43 25.96 -8.64
C ASN A 390 -17.55 27.01 -8.64
N PRO A 391 -18.15 27.34 -7.50
CA PRO A 391 -19.25 28.32 -7.44
C PRO A 391 -18.83 29.75 -7.78
N GLU A 392 -17.55 30.10 -7.66
CA GLU A 392 -17.02 31.41 -8.00
C GLU A 392 -16.81 31.57 -9.52
N ARG A 393 -16.59 30.46 -10.21
CA ARG A 393 -16.39 30.42 -11.66
C ARG A 393 -17.06 29.18 -12.25
N PRO A 394 -18.40 29.11 -12.20
CA PRO A 394 -19.12 27.96 -12.74
C PRO A 394 -19.09 27.99 -14.27
N ASP A 395 -18.54 26.98 -14.91
CA ASP A 395 -18.70 26.75 -16.35
C ASP A 395 -20.02 25.99 -16.57
N THR A 396 -21.15 26.61 -16.19
CA THR A 396 -22.47 26.00 -16.25
C THR A 396 -23.49 27.10 -16.54
N PHE A 397 -24.15 27.04 -17.69
CA PHE A 397 -25.06 28.06 -18.17
C PHE A 397 -26.43 27.46 -18.42
N PHE A 398 -27.43 27.95 -17.67
CA PHE A 398 -28.81 27.48 -17.81
C PHE A 398 -29.38 27.83 -19.20
N ASP A 399 -29.88 26.81 -19.90
CA ASP A 399 -30.74 26.94 -21.06
C ASP A 399 -31.58 25.67 -21.22
N LYS A 400 -32.78 25.75 -21.80
CA LYS A 400 -33.62 24.59 -22.05
C LYS A 400 -33.20 23.87 -23.34
N VAL A 401 -33.18 22.52 -23.31
CA VAL A 401 -32.97 21.72 -24.51
C VAL A 401 -34.11 21.97 -25.52
N ILE A 402 -35.34 21.95 -25.05
CA ILE A 402 -36.52 22.29 -25.86
C ILE A 402 -36.87 23.74 -25.61
N LYS A 403 -36.70 24.59 -26.63
CA LYS A 403 -37.11 26.00 -26.58
C LYS A 403 -38.59 26.08 -27.02
N GLU A 404 -39.44 26.65 -26.18
CA GLU A 404 -40.83 26.92 -26.44
C GLU A 404 -40.98 27.99 -27.53
#